data_1971f4a898420c4be76fbd4fef7badf1
#
_entry.id   1971f4a898420c4be76fbd4fef7badf1
#
_cell.length_a   1.000
_cell.length_b   1.000
_cell.length_c   1.000
_cell.angle_alpha   90.00
_cell.angle_beta   90.00
_cell.angle_gamma   90.00
#
_symmetry.space_group_name_H-M   'P 1'
#
loop_
_entity.id
_entity.type
_entity.pdbx_description
1 polymer ?
#
loop_
_entity_poly.entity_id
_entity_poly.type
_entity_poly.pdbx_seq_one_letter_code
_entity_poly.pdbx_strand_id
1 'polypeptide(L)'
;GNIRFDSKTAPFYRETIEFPFFNHYLKDAPNPNLPKAYIFETGANEWRKYDQWPPKNTQEKKLYFHPNGKLSFDAPQTSAQSFTEYVSAPIKPVPFTSEIRIVRGSDFMYEDQRFAATRPDVLVFESDTLTDDVTISGNVLADLFVSTTGTDADFVVKLIDVYPGNAPNNS
;
A
#
# COMPACT_ATOMS: atom_id res chain seq x y z
N GLY A 1 -3.96 -15.94 -3.76
CA GLY A 1 -4.19 -14.52 -3.52
C GLY A 1 -5.17 -13.94 -4.51
N ASN A 2 -5.79 -12.84 -4.16
CA ASN A 2 -6.87 -12.23 -4.93
C ASN A 2 -6.37 -11.36 -6.11
N ILE A 3 -5.07 -11.17 -6.23
CA ILE A 3 -4.46 -10.38 -7.30
C ILE A 3 -3.62 -11.27 -8.19
N ARG A 4 -3.83 -11.16 -9.50
CA ARG A 4 -3.03 -11.79 -10.54
C ARG A 4 -2.32 -10.70 -11.34
N PHE A 5 -1.01 -10.85 -11.52
CA PHE A 5 -0.21 -9.90 -12.29
C PHE A 5 -0.07 -10.31 -13.76
N ASP A 6 -0.68 -11.42 -14.18
CA ASP A 6 -0.57 -12.01 -15.52
C ASP A 6 0.88 -12.11 -16.05
N SER A 7 1.83 -12.11 -15.12
CA SER A 7 3.26 -12.13 -15.36
C SER A 7 3.96 -13.03 -14.33
N LYS A 8 4.98 -13.75 -14.78
CA LYS A 8 5.86 -14.55 -13.92
C LYS A 8 6.92 -13.63 -13.28
N THR A 9 6.50 -12.74 -12.39
CA THR A 9 7.36 -11.72 -11.78
C THR A 9 8.57 -12.29 -11.04
N ALA A 10 8.39 -13.36 -10.27
CA ALA A 10 9.47 -13.97 -9.50
C ALA A 10 10.56 -14.65 -10.37
N PRO A 11 10.25 -15.43 -11.41
CA PRO A 11 11.25 -15.90 -12.36
C PRO A 11 11.97 -14.75 -13.06
N PHE A 12 11.26 -13.75 -13.56
CA PHE A 12 11.86 -12.59 -14.19
C PHE A 12 12.84 -11.88 -13.26
N TYR A 13 12.45 -11.60 -12.02
CA TYR A 13 13.31 -10.96 -11.03
C TYR A 13 14.60 -11.76 -10.81
N ARG A 14 14.47 -13.06 -10.59
CA ARG A 14 15.62 -13.95 -10.36
C ARG A 14 16.59 -13.98 -11.54
N GLU A 15 16.06 -14.19 -12.74
CA GLU A 15 16.88 -14.40 -13.94
C GLU A 15 17.47 -13.09 -14.46
N THR A 16 16.73 -11.98 -14.37
CA THR A 16 17.12 -10.71 -15.00
C THR A 16 17.83 -9.76 -14.03
N ILE A 17 17.57 -9.86 -12.74
CA ILE A 17 18.09 -8.92 -11.74
C ILE A 17 18.96 -9.64 -10.72
N GLU A 18 18.41 -10.58 -9.96
CA GLU A 18 19.06 -11.17 -8.80
C GLU A 18 20.31 -11.98 -9.19
N PHE A 19 20.18 -12.94 -10.09
CA PHE A 19 21.30 -13.76 -10.50
C PHE A 19 22.42 -12.97 -11.22
N PRO A 20 22.13 -12.05 -12.16
CA PRO A 20 23.16 -11.21 -12.75
C PRO A 20 23.87 -10.32 -11.72
N PHE A 21 23.13 -9.74 -10.77
CA PHE A 21 23.71 -8.95 -9.69
C PHE A 21 24.69 -9.75 -8.85
N PHE A 22 24.27 -10.87 -8.29
CA PHE A 22 25.15 -11.69 -7.43
C PHE A 22 26.28 -12.39 -8.21
N ASN A 23 26.06 -12.77 -9.45
CA ASN A 23 27.13 -13.34 -10.27
C ASN A 23 28.22 -12.30 -10.53
N HIS A 24 27.85 -11.04 -10.75
CA HIS A 24 28.83 -9.96 -10.91
C HIS A 24 29.64 -9.74 -9.63
N TYR A 25 28.96 -9.51 -8.49
CA TYR A 25 29.64 -9.13 -7.26
C TYR A 25 30.31 -10.28 -6.49
N LEU A 26 29.89 -11.53 -6.70
CA LEU A 26 30.41 -12.69 -5.97
C LEU A 26 31.22 -13.66 -6.84
N LYS A 27 31.14 -13.56 -8.16
CA LYS A 27 31.78 -14.50 -9.07
C LYS A 27 32.52 -13.82 -10.24
N ASP A 28 32.76 -12.52 -10.11
CA ASP A 28 33.48 -11.72 -11.13
C ASP A 28 32.90 -11.83 -12.57
N ALA A 29 31.59 -12.11 -12.66
CA ALA A 29 30.90 -12.09 -13.95
C ALA A 29 30.84 -10.68 -14.54
N PRO A 30 30.64 -10.48 -15.86
CA PRO A 30 30.48 -9.18 -16.47
C PRO A 30 29.38 -8.34 -15.78
N ASN A 31 29.61 -7.00 -15.74
CA ASN A 31 28.65 -6.09 -15.16
C ASN A 31 27.31 -6.14 -15.92
N PRO A 32 26.19 -6.46 -15.25
CA PRO A 32 24.89 -6.54 -15.88
C PRO A 32 24.27 -5.17 -16.22
N ASN A 33 24.94 -4.05 -15.87
CA ASN A 33 24.46 -2.67 -16.10
C ASN A 33 23.01 -2.45 -15.63
N LEU A 34 22.68 -2.96 -14.46
CA LEU A 34 21.35 -2.76 -13.88
C LEU A 34 21.08 -1.29 -13.62
N PRO A 35 19.84 -0.81 -13.82
CA PRO A 35 19.45 0.55 -13.46
C PRO A 35 19.48 0.73 -11.94
N LYS A 36 19.46 1.97 -11.45
CA LYS A 36 19.40 2.25 -10.00
C LYS A 36 18.14 1.72 -9.34
N ALA A 37 17.03 1.70 -10.07
CA ALA A 37 15.80 1.05 -9.65
C ALA A 37 15.16 0.30 -10.82
N TYR A 38 14.75 -0.94 -10.58
CA TYR A 38 14.06 -1.78 -11.54
C TYR A 38 12.82 -2.34 -10.87
N ILE A 39 11.68 -1.73 -11.15
CA ILE A 39 10.43 -1.87 -10.38
C ILE A 39 9.36 -2.50 -11.26
N PHE A 40 8.61 -3.46 -10.70
CA PHE A 40 7.39 -3.93 -11.31
C PHE A 40 6.25 -2.99 -10.90
N GLU A 41 5.69 -2.27 -11.88
CA GLU A 41 4.55 -1.39 -11.69
C GLU A 41 3.28 -2.23 -11.74
N THR A 42 2.64 -2.39 -10.58
CA THR A 42 1.35 -3.07 -10.45
C THR A 42 0.25 -2.21 -11.09
N GLY A 43 -0.80 -2.83 -11.58
CA GLY A 43 -1.83 -2.12 -12.36
C GLY A 43 -1.48 -2.08 -13.85
N ALA A 44 -0.38 -1.44 -14.22
CA ALA A 44 0.16 -1.52 -15.58
C ALA A 44 0.76 -2.90 -15.90
N ASN A 45 1.16 -3.66 -14.87
CA ASN A 45 1.79 -4.99 -14.95
C ASN A 45 3.07 -5.01 -15.81
N GLU A 46 3.89 -3.97 -15.66
CA GLU A 46 5.12 -3.77 -16.42
C GLU A 46 6.35 -3.58 -15.55
N TRP A 47 7.50 -4.08 -16.04
CA TRP A 47 8.79 -3.78 -15.43
C TRP A 47 9.35 -2.47 -15.97
N ARG A 48 9.61 -1.50 -15.07
CA ARG A 48 10.14 -0.19 -15.43
C ARG A 48 11.51 0.06 -14.83
N LYS A 49 12.38 0.70 -15.61
CA LYS A 49 13.75 1.08 -15.24
C LYS A 49 13.82 2.56 -14.93
N TYR A 50 14.47 2.90 -13.82
CA TYR A 50 14.66 4.28 -13.40
C TYR A 50 16.11 4.56 -13.02
N ASP A 51 16.61 5.76 -13.35
CA ASP A 51 17.94 6.22 -12.99
C ASP A 51 18.04 6.65 -11.53
N GLN A 52 16.91 6.86 -10.88
CA GLN A 52 16.79 7.17 -9.45
C GLN A 52 15.44 6.68 -8.91
N TRP A 53 15.37 6.55 -7.59
CA TRP A 53 14.12 6.26 -6.89
C TRP A 53 13.89 7.23 -5.72
N PRO A 54 12.70 7.82 -5.54
CA PRO A 54 11.56 7.81 -6.50
C PRO A 54 11.92 8.41 -7.87
N PRO A 55 11.10 8.18 -8.92
CA PRO A 55 11.30 8.79 -10.24
C PRO A 55 11.36 10.33 -10.15
N LYS A 56 12.15 10.98 -11.01
CA LYS A 56 12.37 12.43 -10.97
C LYS A 56 11.10 13.28 -11.08
N ASN A 57 10.11 12.75 -11.79
CA ASN A 57 8.82 13.42 -12.01
C ASN A 57 7.77 13.13 -10.91
N THR A 58 8.15 12.41 -9.86
CA THR A 58 7.28 12.19 -8.71
C THR A 58 7.00 13.52 -8.00
N GLN A 59 5.73 13.77 -7.72
CA GLN A 59 5.27 14.94 -6.98
C GLN A 59 4.67 14.48 -5.65
N GLU A 60 5.04 15.15 -4.57
CA GLU A 60 4.39 14.94 -3.28
C GLU A 60 2.95 15.43 -3.35
N LYS A 61 2.03 14.59 -2.94
CA LYS A 61 0.60 14.89 -2.83
C LYS A 61 0.11 14.51 -1.44
N LYS A 62 -0.81 15.31 -0.91
CA LYS A 62 -1.45 15.05 0.38
C LYS A 62 -2.86 14.55 0.15
N LEU A 63 -3.21 13.49 0.86
CA LEU A 63 -4.58 13.02 0.99
C LEU A 63 -5.09 13.43 2.37
N TYR A 64 -6.16 14.18 2.41
CA TYR A 64 -6.72 14.72 3.65
C TYR A 64 -7.94 13.91 4.10
N PHE A 65 -7.96 13.63 5.39
CA PHE A 65 -9.15 13.10 6.05
C PHE A 65 -10.22 14.19 6.21
N HIS A 66 -11.42 13.87 5.81
CA HIS A 66 -12.59 14.75 5.94
C HIS A 66 -13.65 14.13 6.86
N PRO A 67 -14.61 14.91 7.34
CA PRO A 67 -15.77 14.37 8.07
C PRO A 67 -16.50 13.28 7.27
N ASN A 68 -17.18 12.40 7.99
CA ASN A 68 -17.98 11.30 7.44
C ASN A 68 -17.18 10.26 6.62
N GLY A 69 -15.92 10.05 6.97
CA GLY A 69 -15.11 9.02 6.33
C GLY A 69 -14.69 9.35 4.88
N LYS A 70 -14.69 10.61 4.49
CA LYS A 70 -14.25 11.02 3.16
C LYS A 70 -12.74 11.27 3.11
N LEU A 71 -12.11 10.89 1.99
CA LEU A 71 -10.72 11.14 1.67
C LEU A 71 -10.63 12.02 0.41
N SER A 72 -9.78 13.05 0.41
CA SER A 72 -9.65 13.94 -0.74
C SER A 72 -8.24 14.53 -0.86
N PHE A 73 -7.85 14.89 -2.07
CA PHE A 73 -6.64 15.70 -2.31
C PHE A 73 -6.82 17.18 -1.93
N ASP A 74 -8.05 17.64 -1.79
CA ASP A 74 -8.35 19.01 -1.37
C ASP A 74 -8.29 19.13 0.15
N ALA A 75 -7.65 20.20 0.63
CA ALA A 75 -7.61 20.46 2.06
C ALA A 75 -9.01 20.80 2.60
N PRO A 76 -9.37 20.35 3.82
CA PRO A 76 -10.66 20.68 4.42
C PRO A 76 -10.80 22.18 4.61
N GLN A 77 -11.94 22.71 4.22
CA GLN A 77 -12.28 24.15 4.33
C GLN A 77 -12.82 24.55 5.70
N THR A 78 -12.92 23.61 6.63
CA THR A 78 -13.50 23.85 7.94
C THR A 78 -12.49 24.42 8.93
N SER A 79 -12.90 25.47 9.66
CA SER A 79 -12.18 25.93 10.84
C SER A 79 -12.66 25.24 12.13
N ALA A 80 -13.70 24.42 12.05
CA ALA A 80 -14.21 23.70 13.19
C ALA A 80 -13.28 22.52 13.54
N GLN A 81 -12.91 22.42 14.79
CA GLN A 81 -12.18 21.27 15.31
C GLN A 81 -13.09 20.04 15.18
N SER A 82 -12.64 19.06 14.40
CA SER A 82 -13.36 17.80 14.24
C SER A 82 -12.41 16.64 14.52
N PHE A 83 -12.95 15.59 15.12
CA PHE A 83 -12.18 14.36 15.38
C PHE A 83 -13.12 13.16 15.18
N THR A 84 -12.52 12.02 14.95
CA THR A 84 -13.21 10.73 14.89
C THR A 84 -12.67 9.86 16.01
N GLU A 85 -13.56 9.25 16.77
CA GLU A 85 -13.21 8.40 17.91
C GLU A 85 -13.47 6.94 17.58
N TYR A 86 -12.65 6.07 18.15
CA TYR A 86 -12.90 4.64 18.20
C TYR A 86 -12.33 4.04 19.49
N VAL A 87 -12.80 2.87 19.85
CA VAL A 87 -12.31 2.16 21.03
C VAL A 87 -11.38 1.03 20.56
N SER A 88 -10.11 1.17 20.89
CA SER A 88 -9.13 0.10 20.69
C SER A 88 -9.22 -0.89 21.84
N ALA A 89 -9.46 -2.18 21.53
CA ALA A 89 -9.55 -3.24 22.52
C ALA A 89 -8.34 -4.18 22.43
N PRO A 90 -7.34 -4.07 23.31
CA PRO A 90 -6.12 -4.89 23.26
C PRO A 90 -6.38 -6.41 23.31
N ILE A 91 -7.51 -6.83 23.93
CA ILE A 91 -7.91 -8.24 24.00
C ILE A 91 -8.40 -8.78 22.66
N LYS A 92 -8.85 -7.89 21.75
CA LYS A 92 -9.35 -8.24 20.41
C LYS A 92 -8.71 -7.34 19.37
N PRO A 93 -7.39 -7.41 19.18
CA PRO A 93 -6.71 -6.55 18.20
C PRO A 93 -7.25 -6.77 16.80
N VAL A 94 -7.14 -5.76 15.96
CA VAL A 94 -7.48 -5.89 14.55
C VAL A 94 -6.55 -6.92 13.90
N PRO A 95 -7.07 -8.01 13.32
CA PRO A 95 -6.22 -9.01 12.69
C PRO A 95 -5.57 -8.45 11.42
N PHE A 96 -4.40 -8.96 11.07
CA PHE A 96 -3.69 -8.57 9.85
C PHE A 96 -4.13 -9.35 8.60
N THR A 97 -4.87 -10.47 8.81
CA THR A 97 -5.47 -11.33 7.77
C THR A 97 -6.88 -11.73 8.16
N SER A 98 -7.70 -12.13 7.19
CA SER A 98 -9.08 -12.61 7.43
C SER A 98 -9.14 -13.94 8.19
N GLU A 99 -8.09 -14.75 8.07
CA GLU A 99 -8.02 -16.08 8.67
C GLU A 99 -7.02 -16.13 9.83
N ILE A 100 -7.32 -16.92 10.86
CA ILE A 100 -6.38 -17.22 11.92
C ILE A 100 -5.34 -18.22 11.38
N ARG A 101 -4.07 -17.79 11.34
CA ARG A 101 -2.96 -18.61 10.83
C ARG A 101 -1.86 -18.74 11.88
N ILE A 102 -1.24 -19.92 11.92
CA ILE A 102 -0.09 -20.18 12.81
C ILE A 102 1.19 -19.60 12.21
N VAL A 103 1.27 -19.52 10.88
CA VAL A 103 2.45 -19.02 10.16
C VAL A 103 2.04 -17.80 9.32
N ARG A 104 2.87 -16.75 9.38
CA ARG A 104 2.69 -15.56 8.54
C ARG A 104 2.90 -15.92 7.08
N GLY A 105 1.84 -15.79 6.28
CA GLY A 105 1.91 -15.83 4.81
C GLY A 105 2.32 -14.47 4.23
N SER A 106 2.55 -14.42 2.92
CA SER A 106 2.80 -13.17 2.17
C SER A 106 1.52 -12.53 1.61
N ASP A 107 0.42 -13.21 1.68
CA ASP A 107 -0.88 -12.83 1.14
C ASP A 107 -1.53 -11.64 1.85
N PHE A 108 -1.13 -11.33 3.08
CA PHE A 108 -1.63 -10.16 3.82
C PHE A 108 -1.40 -8.82 3.09
N MET A 109 -0.42 -8.75 2.19
CA MET A 109 -0.10 -7.53 1.44
C MET A 109 -1.08 -7.22 0.31
N TYR A 110 -1.85 -8.21 -0.14
CA TYR A 110 -2.79 -8.08 -1.26
C TYR A 110 -4.13 -8.77 -0.99
N GLU A 111 -4.40 -9.09 0.25
CA GLU A 111 -5.68 -9.68 0.68
C GLU A 111 -6.78 -8.62 0.72
N ASP A 112 -8.01 -9.01 0.40
CA ASP A 112 -9.19 -8.18 0.55
C ASP A 112 -9.35 -7.70 2.00
N GLN A 113 -9.43 -6.39 2.19
CA GLN A 113 -9.45 -5.77 3.51
C GLN A 113 -10.87 -5.55 4.07
N ARG A 114 -11.92 -6.01 3.39
CA ARG A 114 -13.31 -5.86 3.85
C ARG A 114 -13.58 -6.50 5.21
N PHE A 115 -12.85 -7.55 5.56
CA PHE A 115 -12.96 -8.20 6.87
C PHE A 115 -12.63 -7.25 8.04
N ALA A 116 -11.72 -6.30 7.82
CA ALA A 116 -11.33 -5.31 8.82
C ALA A 116 -12.17 -4.02 8.70
N ALA A 117 -12.55 -3.61 7.49
CA ALA A 117 -13.21 -2.34 7.22
C ALA A 117 -14.60 -2.19 7.90
N THR A 118 -15.26 -3.31 8.23
CA THR A 118 -16.57 -3.30 8.91
C THR A 118 -16.49 -3.29 10.43
N ARG A 119 -15.29 -3.32 10.99
CA ARG A 119 -15.09 -3.34 12.44
C ARG A 119 -15.29 -1.95 13.05
N PRO A 120 -15.88 -1.85 14.26
CA PRO A 120 -16.08 -0.57 14.94
C PRO A 120 -14.76 0.05 15.46
N ASP A 121 -13.68 -0.70 15.53
CA ASP A 121 -12.34 -0.28 15.95
C ASP A 121 -11.41 0.01 14.75
N VAL A 122 -11.97 0.16 13.56
CA VAL A 122 -11.25 0.53 12.33
C VAL A 122 -11.91 1.76 11.71
N LEU A 123 -11.12 2.79 11.47
CA LEU A 123 -11.56 3.98 10.75
C LEU A 123 -11.29 3.81 9.26
N VAL A 124 -12.32 4.03 8.45
CA VAL A 124 -12.23 3.96 6.99
C VAL A 124 -12.52 5.32 6.40
N PHE A 125 -11.64 5.74 5.50
CA PHE A 125 -11.80 6.96 4.70
C PHE A 125 -11.69 6.58 3.23
N GLU A 126 -12.62 7.04 2.42
CA GLU A 126 -12.71 6.67 1.01
C GLU A 126 -12.79 7.93 0.14
N SER A 127 -12.05 7.93 -0.97
CA SER A 127 -12.15 8.99 -1.98
C SER A 127 -13.40 8.81 -2.85
N ASP A 128 -13.77 9.86 -3.56
CA ASP A 128 -14.65 9.69 -4.71
C ASP A 128 -13.97 8.77 -5.74
N THR A 129 -14.76 8.19 -6.62
CA THR A 129 -14.23 7.35 -7.72
C THR A 129 -13.20 8.13 -8.52
N LEU A 130 -12.04 7.55 -8.72
CA LEU A 130 -10.98 8.16 -9.52
C LEU A 130 -11.44 8.23 -10.99
N THR A 131 -11.23 9.38 -11.61
CA THR A 131 -11.52 9.62 -13.03
C THR A 131 -10.31 9.40 -13.92
N ASP A 132 -9.13 9.44 -13.34
CA ASP A 132 -7.85 9.30 -14.02
C ASP A 132 -6.96 8.30 -13.27
N ASP A 133 -6.00 7.73 -13.97
CA ASP A 133 -5.01 6.83 -13.38
C ASP A 133 -4.13 7.55 -12.36
N VAL A 134 -3.95 6.95 -11.20
CA VAL A 134 -3.07 7.45 -10.15
C VAL A 134 -1.94 6.46 -9.89
N THR A 135 -0.73 6.87 -10.25
CA THR A 135 0.49 6.09 -9.96
C THR A 135 1.13 6.60 -8.68
N ILE A 136 1.28 5.72 -7.70
CA ILE A 136 1.91 6.02 -6.41
C ILE A 136 3.32 5.43 -6.41
N SER A 137 4.33 6.25 -6.06
CA SER A 137 5.72 5.81 -5.97
C SER A 137 6.44 6.49 -4.81
N GLY A 138 7.39 5.79 -4.21
CA GLY A 138 8.16 6.28 -3.07
C GLY A 138 7.49 5.98 -1.73
N ASN A 139 7.76 6.84 -0.74
CA ASN A 139 7.28 6.63 0.62
C ASN A 139 5.84 7.11 0.79
N VAL A 140 5.02 6.30 1.45
CA VAL A 140 3.71 6.72 1.94
C VAL A 140 3.88 7.15 3.40
N LEU A 141 3.60 8.41 3.69
CA LEU A 141 3.74 9.01 5.03
C LEU A 141 2.36 9.15 5.67
N ALA A 142 2.21 8.67 6.90
CA ALA A 142 1.03 8.90 7.72
C ALA A 142 1.32 10.06 8.68
N ASP A 143 0.68 11.20 8.44
CA ASP A 143 0.77 12.40 9.28
C ASP A 143 -0.55 12.55 10.04
N LEU A 144 -0.56 12.14 11.33
CA LEU A 144 -1.76 11.98 12.13
C LEU A 144 -1.68 12.83 13.39
N PHE A 145 -2.73 13.61 13.65
CA PHE A 145 -2.95 14.23 14.95
C PHE A 145 -3.82 13.29 15.80
N VAL A 146 -3.21 12.72 16.83
CA VAL A 146 -3.85 11.67 17.63
C VAL A 146 -3.83 12.00 19.10
N SER A 147 -4.82 11.49 19.83
CA SER A 147 -4.85 11.47 21.29
C SER A 147 -5.42 10.14 21.77
N THR A 148 -5.01 9.71 22.95
CA THR A 148 -5.50 8.48 23.58
C THR A 148 -5.84 8.74 25.04
N THR A 149 -6.82 8.01 25.58
CA THR A 149 -7.10 7.97 27.02
C THR A 149 -6.19 7.00 27.76
N GLY A 150 -5.44 6.16 27.03
CA GLY A 150 -4.43 5.26 27.59
C GLY A 150 -3.05 5.92 27.68
N THR A 151 -2.06 5.12 28.04
CA THR A 151 -0.66 5.55 28.16
C THR A 151 0.12 5.35 26.86
N ASP A 152 -0.36 4.47 25.97
CA ASP A 152 0.31 4.06 24.75
C ASP A 152 -0.70 3.58 23.69
N ALA A 153 -0.38 3.74 22.42
CA ALA A 153 -1.19 3.24 21.31
C ALA A 153 -0.36 3.14 20.02
N ASP A 154 -0.53 2.04 19.30
CA ASP A 154 0.00 1.86 17.94
C ASP A 154 -1.06 2.22 16.91
N PHE A 155 -0.65 3.02 15.90
CA PHE A 155 -1.52 3.40 14.78
C PHE A 155 -1.02 2.77 13.51
N VAL A 156 -1.83 1.91 12.90
CA VAL A 156 -1.52 1.25 11.63
C VAL A 156 -2.40 1.84 10.53
N VAL A 157 -1.76 2.38 9.51
CA VAL A 157 -2.45 2.94 8.34
C VAL A 157 -2.22 2.04 7.14
N LYS A 158 -3.30 1.73 6.42
CA LYS A 158 -3.26 0.99 5.16
C LYS A 158 -3.82 1.87 4.05
N LEU A 159 -3.07 2.00 2.97
CA LEU A 159 -3.56 2.57 1.72
C LEU A 159 -4.09 1.42 0.86
N ILE A 160 -5.35 1.52 0.45
CA ILE A 160 -6.08 0.42 -0.19
C ILE A 160 -6.65 0.92 -1.52
N ASP A 161 -6.41 0.14 -2.57
CA ASP A 161 -7.08 0.33 -3.86
C ASP A 161 -8.44 -0.38 -3.82
N VAL A 162 -9.51 0.41 -3.96
CA VAL A 162 -10.88 -0.08 -3.90
C VAL A 162 -11.40 -0.31 -5.32
N TYR A 163 -11.48 -1.57 -5.71
CA TYR A 163 -12.02 -1.96 -7.01
C TYR A 163 -13.53 -1.73 -7.10
N PRO A 164 -14.04 -1.37 -8.28
CA PRO A 164 -15.49 -1.31 -8.53
C PRO A 164 -16.18 -2.63 -8.18
N GLY A 165 -17.42 -2.55 -7.67
CA GLY A 165 -18.17 -3.74 -7.26
C GLY A 165 -18.43 -4.77 -8.38
N ASN A 166 -18.29 -4.35 -9.64
CA ASN A 166 -18.39 -5.20 -10.83
C ASN A 166 -17.02 -5.59 -11.42
N ALA A 167 -15.93 -5.28 -10.75
CA ALA A 167 -14.61 -5.69 -11.20
C ALA A 167 -14.54 -7.22 -11.28
N PRO A 168 -13.85 -7.78 -12.28
CA PRO A 168 -13.64 -9.22 -12.37
C PRO A 168 -13.03 -9.73 -11.07
N ASN A 169 -13.60 -10.81 -10.55
CA ASN A 169 -13.05 -11.44 -9.34
C ASN A 169 -11.65 -11.97 -9.68
N ASN A 170 -10.63 -11.40 -9.08
CA ASN A 170 -9.24 -11.80 -9.27
C ASN A 170 -8.87 -13.03 -8.40
N SER A 171 -9.88 -13.76 -7.93
CA SER A 171 -9.75 -15.00 -7.14
C SER A 171 -9.44 -16.22 -8.00
#